data_37e462c5c0c9eb9d78681c688f5e36ea
#
_entry.id   37e462c5c0c9eb9d78681c688f5e36ea
#
_cell.length_a   1.000
_cell.length_b   1.000
_cell.length_c   1.000
_cell.angle_alpha   90.00
_cell.angle_beta   90.00
_cell.angle_gamma   90.00
#
_symmetry.space_group_name_H-M   'P 1'
#
loop_
_entity.id
_entity.type
_entity.pdbx_description
1 polymer ?
#
loop_
_entity_poly.entity_id
_entity_poly.type
_entity_poly.pdbx_seq_one_letter_code
_entity_poly.pdbx_strand_id
1 'polypeptide(L)'
;MKSSEKRIKTLPIIITLSVIAVAAVTIILLLFTNGNNTAGSSGYIMPAKPRFIYSKNNVLYMYDDGTSERMSEDICDKYTLTTDSNRLIYISKGDLWYRDIENKDDKPHKIVTDVTAYNVNSDGSKIVYIKENGDIFKGTTDGKTEKVGENCSDNDELFINDSADRIGYFTNDRSFILADVSQGNEIIVNELISGDSTVSCSDNLSVIIIEKFYYIDGEPANNIYIYSDNDKIKNVIENAEIVRAYPEKNSMYYTKDGTLYYYEKGESTKIQDNYSYEYYSFELCATDVPVMVIPEGSGFFVVKKDKTEKIKFNLNASCVLIAMREISADGKTLIFTASGDGDSKIYRLDLSDGSDKTPVAIDDDTNVTRITLTGDKKVVYSKTEYGSPMRNIYVDGKLISENADSDNITYLDGSFYYIKNTYGTDEEEPTSVLTINQDGKETAIKDDVSRYCVLDKDNITMICGMKYKDDFHGGTLYLYKDGKIVKIDEEVTSIETAVKRYDKIDLDYYSMQ
;
A
#
# COMPACT_ATOMS: atom_id res chain seq x y z
N MET A 1 18.56 -53.86 -57.21
CA MET A 1 17.44 -52.90 -57.10
C MET A 1 16.68 -53.20 -55.80
N LYS A 2 16.71 -52.30 -54.84
CA LYS A 2 15.89 -52.12 -53.61
C LYS A 2 16.78 -51.65 -52.46
N SER A 3 17.07 -50.37 -52.43
CA SER A 3 17.52 -49.73 -51.17
C SER A 3 17.60 -48.18 -51.32
N SER A 4 16.47 -47.51 -51.53
CA SER A 4 16.47 -46.04 -51.49
C SER A 4 15.19 -45.36 -50.99
N GLU A 5 14.27 -46.13 -50.39
CA GLU A 5 12.98 -45.52 -49.98
C GLU A 5 12.76 -45.32 -48.45
N LYS A 6 13.78 -45.50 -47.60
CA LYS A 6 13.61 -45.38 -46.17
C LYS A 6 14.17 -44.12 -45.50
N ARG A 7 14.76 -43.17 -46.24
CA ARG A 7 15.39 -41.95 -45.67
C ARG A 7 14.58 -40.66 -45.73
N ILE A 8 13.40 -40.63 -46.35
CA ILE A 8 12.66 -39.38 -46.57
C ILE A 8 11.51 -39.14 -45.55
N LYS A 9 11.14 -40.15 -44.74
CA LYS A 9 10.00 -40.00 -43.80
C LYS A 9 10.37 -39.55 -42.39
N THR A 10 11.64 -39.54 -42.01
CA THR A 10 12.06 -39.14 -40.65
C THR A 10 12.44 -37.68 -40.54
N LEU A 11 12.83 -37.03 -41.61
CA LEU A 11 13.25 -35.62 -41.59
C LEU A 11 12.10 -34.63 -41.23
N PRO A 12 10.88 -34.73 -41.80
CA PRO A 12 9.79 -33.84 -41.42
C PRO A 12 9.31 -34.04 -39.98
N ILE A 13 9.38 -35.24 -39.45
CA ILE A 13 8.98 -35.52 -38.05
C ILE A 13 9.97 -34.91 -37.07
N ILE A 14 11.26 -34.95 -37.34
CA ILE A 14 12.29 -34.33 -36.48
C ILE A 14 12.18 -32.81 -36.52
N ILE A 15 11.93 -32.20 -37.68
CA ILE A 15 11.73 -30.76 -37.83
C ILE A 15 10.44 -30.31 -37.08
N THR A 16 9.36 -31.09 -37.21
CA THR A 16 8.10 -30.77 -36.51
C THR A 16 8.25 -30.87 -34.99
N LEU A 17 8.93 -31.90 -34.47
CA LEU A 17 9.21 -32.04 -33.05
C LEU A 17 10.14 -30.96 -32.51
N SER A 18 11.15 -30.54 -33.25
CA SER A 18 12.02 -29.42 -32.85
C SER A 18 11.30 -28.07 -32.86
N VAL A 19 10.41 -27.81 -33.81
CA VAL A 19 9.59 -26.58 -33.84
C VAL A 19 8.59 -26.55 -32.65
N ILE A 20 7.97 -27.71 -32.33
CA ILE A 20 7.08 -27.82 -31.17
C ILE A 20 7.87 -27.63 -29.86
N ALA A 21 9.07 -28.18 -29.74
CA ALA A 21 9.91 -27.99 -28.54
C ALA A 21 10.37 -26.53 -28.38
N VAL A 22 10.77 -25.87 -29.48
CA VAL A 22 11.12 -24.43 -29.45
C VAL A 22 9.90 -23.56 -29.13
N ALA A 23 8.74 -23.86 -29.70
CA ALA A 23 7.50 -23.15 -29.39
C ALA A 23 7.08 -23.37 -27.91
N ALA A 24 7.19 -24.57 -27.37
CA ALA A 24 6.92 -24.86 -25.97
C ALA A 24 7.88 -24.12 -25.01
N VAL A 25 9.17 -24.08 -25.32
CA VAL A 25 10.16 -23.32 -24.53
C VAL A 25 9.91 -21.81 -24.65
N THR A 26 9.52 -21.31 -25.82
CA THR A 26 9.18 -19.90 -26.02
C THR A 26 7.88 -19.53 -25.28
N ILE A 27 6.88 -20.40 -25.27
CA ILE A 27 5.65 -20.19 -24.51
C ILE A 27 5.93 -20.25 -23.00
N ILE A 28 6.77 -21.17 -22.54
CA ILE A 28 7.19 -21.23 -21.13
C ILE A 28 7.98 -19.96 -20.77
N LEU A 29 8.93 -19.53 -21.58
CA LEU A 29 9.64 -18.26 -21.37
C LEU A 29 8.70 -17.05 -21.41
N LEU A 30 7.72 -17.00 -22.32
CA LEU A 30 6.72 -15.95 -22.36
C LEU A 30 5.75 -16.01 -21.17
N LEU A 31 5.43 -17.18 -20.64
CA LEU A 31 4.65 -17.31 -19.40
C LEU A 31 5.45 -16.88 -18.19
N PHE A 32 6.78 -17.08 -18.18
CA PHE A 32 7.65 -16.55 -17.11
C PHE A 32 8.00 -15.06 -17.30
N THR A 33 7.93 -14.51 -18.51
CA THR A 33 8.20 -13.07 -18.75
C THR A 33 6.95 -12.20 -18.79
N ASN A 34 5.76 -12.76 -19.05
CA ASN A 34 4.49 -12.02 -19.00
C ASN A 34 3.77 -12.08 -17.64
N GLY A 35 4.31 -12.80 -16.67
CA GLY A 35 3.88 -12.71 -15.30
C GLY A 35 4.63 -11.58 -14.60
N ASN A 36 4.08 -10.38 -14.59
CA ASN A 36 4.44 -9.22 -13.77
C ASN A 36 4.92 -7.99 -14.55
N ASN A 37 3.99 -7.37 -15.26
CA ASN A 37 4.03 -5.93 -15.46
C ASN A 37 2.79 -5.30 -14.79
N THR A 38 2.71 -5.37 -13.48
CA THR A 38 2.02 -4.38 -12.66
C THR A 38 3.08 -3.37 -12.25
N ALA A 39 2.99 -2.18 -12.79
CA ALA A 39 3.82 -1.05 -12.40
C ALA A 39 3.71 -0.84 -10.89
N GLY A 40 4.86 -0.79 -10.20
CA GLY A 40 4.93 -0.35 -8.82
C GLY A 40 5.32 -1.37 -7.76
N SER A 41 5.62 -2.63 -8.07
CA SER A 41 6.25 -3.52 -7.09
C SER A 41 7.68 -3.84 -7.53
N SER A 42 8.67 -3.27 -6.85
CA SER A 42 10.02 -3.81 -6.84
C SER A 42 9.91 -5.31 -6.58
N GLY A 43 10.39 -6.13 -7.51
CA GLY A 43 10.22 -7.58 -7.47
C GLY A 43 10.94 -8.22 -6.28
N TYR A 44 10.26 -8.25 -5.14
CA TYR A 44 10.73 -9.01 -3.98
C TYR A 44 10.69 -10.50 -4.32
N ILE A 45 11.84 -11.15 -4.29
CA ILE A 45 11.94 -12.61 -4.35
C ILE A 45 11.78 -13.10 -2.93
N MET A 46 10.63 -13.75 -2.62
CA MET A 46 10.46 -14.38 -1.32
C MET A 46 11.60 -15.35 -1.06
N PRO A 47 12.21 -15.30 0.12
CA PRO A 47 13.13 -16.35 0.54
C PRO A 47 12.38 -17.69 0.48
N ALA A 48 13.04 -18.74 -0.01
CA ALA A 48 12.48 -20.09 -0.14
C ALA A 48 12.05 -20.70 1.22
N LYS A 49 12.31 -19.99 2.31
CA LYS A 49 12.04 -20.38 3.70
C LYS A 49 11.37 -19.23 4.44
N PRO A 50 10.43 -19.52 5.37
CA PRO A 50 9.77 -18.48 6.14
C PRO A 50 10.80 -17.72 6.99
N ARG A 51 10.91 -16.41 6.72
CA ARG A 51 11.74 -15.48 7.46
C ARG A 51 10.90 -14.24 7.81
N PHE A 52 10.91 -13.84 9.07
CA PHE A 52 10.20 -12.66 9.55
C PHE A 52 10.81 -12.13 10.84
N ILE A 53 10.54 -10.85 11.14
CA ILE A 53 10.92 -10.20 12.39
C ILE A 53 9.72 -10.18 13.33
N TYR A 54 9.97 -10.35 14.61
CA TYR A 54 9.00 -10.16 15.66
C TYR A 54 9.63 -9.43 16.85
N SER A 55 8.82 -8.81 17.69
CA SER A 55 9.31 -8.12 18.87
C SER A 55 8.80 -8.73 20.18
N LYS A 56 9.65 -8.62 21.21
CA LYS A 56 9.34 -8.90 22.60
C LYS A 56 9.77 -7.68 23.41
N ASN A 57 8.81 -6.92 23.96
CA ASN A 57 9.11 -5.67 24.68
C ASN A 57 10.02 -4.72 23.86
N ASN A 58 9.70 -4.52 22.59
CA ASN A 58 10.45 -3.71 21.62
C ASN A 58 11.90 -4.18 21.34
N VAL A 59 12.29 -5.33 21.83
CA VAL A 59 13.56 -6.01 21.41
C VAL A 59 13.25 -6.87 20.20
N LEU A 60 14.05 -6.71 19.14
CA LEU A 60 13.84 -7.39 17.87
C LEU A 60 14.45 -8.80 17.86
N TYR A 61 13.69 -9.72 17.32
CA TYR A 61 14.09 -11.11 17.06
C TYR A 61 13.77 -11.45 15.60
N MET A 62 14.55 -12.33 15.01
CA MET A 62 14.27 -12.89 13.69
C MET A 62 14.06 -14.39 13.80
N TYR A 63 13.03 -14.86 13.12
CA TYR A 63 12.84 -16.29 12.83
C TYR A 63 13.36 -16.59 11.43
N ASP A 64 14.21 -17.60 11.29
CA ASP A 64 14.72 -18.12 10.01
C ASP A 64 14.70 -19.66 10.05
N ASP A 65 13.70 -20.25 9.37
CA ASP A 65 13.54 -21.69 9.13
C ASP A 65 13.85 -22.60 10.33
N GLY A 66 13.20 -22.37 11.45
CA GLY A 66 13.27 -23.21 12.64
C GLY A 66 14.15 -22.66 13.76
N THR A 67 14.82 -21.54 13.55
CA THR A 67 15.65 -20.90 14.57
C THR A 67 15.22 -19.46 14.82
N SER A 68 15.17 -19.07 16.10
CA SER A 68 14.95 -17.70 16.52
C SER A 68 16.24 -17.10 17.04
N GLU A 69 16.56 -15.91 16.57
CA GLU A 69 17.76 -15.18 16.97
C GLU A 69 17.43 -13.77 17.40
N ARG A 70 18.05 -13.30 18.46
CA ARG A 70 17.95 -11.91 18.91
C ARG A 70 18.73 -10.99 17.97
N MET A 71 18.07 -9.96 17.45
CA MET A 71 18.61 -9.04 16.44
C MET A 71 19.12 -7.74 17.05
N SER A 72 18.45 -7.20 18.10
CA SER A 72 18.88 -6.01 18.80
C SER A 72 19.29 -6.33 20.24
N GLU A 73 20.29 -5.63 20.76
CA GLU A 73 20.73 -5.79 22.15
C GLU A 73 19.79 -5.13 23.14
N ASP A 74 19.15 -4.04 22.72
CA ASP A 74 18.24 -3.23 23.52
C ASP A 74 16.94 -2.93 22.79
N ILE A 75 16.07 -2.14 23.43
CA ILE A 75 14.84 -1.62 22.86
C ILE A 75 15.12 -0.86 21.57
N CYS A 76 14.38 -1.18 20.53
CA CYS A 76 14.40 -0.49 19.25
C CYS A 76 13.29 0.56 19.20
N ASP A 77 13.64 1.79 18.90
CA ASP A 77 12.72 2.90 18.74
C ASP A 77 12.11 2.92 17.33
N LYS A 78 12.94 2.63 16.33
CA LYS A 78 12.56 2.57 14.92
C LYS A 78 13.41 1.53 14.20
N TYR A 79 12.83 0.76 13.28
CA TYR A 79 13.58 -0.17 12.46
C TYR A 79 13.03 -0.27 11.04
N THR A 80 13.89 -0.68 10.12
CA THR A 80 13.55 -0.95 8.72
C THR A 80 14.18 -2.27 8.31
N LEU A 81 13.35 -3.18 7.81
CA LEU A 81 13.78 -4.37 7.11
C LEU A 81 13.72 -4.08 5.61
N THR A 82 14.83 -4.29 4.89
CA THR A 82 14.88 -4.03 3.44
C THR A 82 13.90 -4.90 2.65
N THR A 83 13.53 -4.46 1.46
CA THR A 83 12.53 -5.13 0.62
C THR A 83 12.91 -6.56 0.26
N ASP A 84 14.22 -6.87 0.17
CA ASP A 84 14.77 -8.20 -0.02
C ASP A 84 14.89 -9.02 1.27
N SER A 85 14.54 -8.43 2.44
CA SER A 85 14.66 -9.01 3.77
C SER A 85 16.09 -9.40 4.17
N ASN A 86 17.11 -8.83 3.53
CA ASN A 86 18.49 -9.20 3.76
C ASN A 86 19.22 -8.28 4.73
N ARG A 87 18.65 -7.09 5.00
CA ARG A 87 19.28 -6.09 5.86
C ARG A 87 18.29 -5.51 6.86
N LEU A 88 18.73 -5.38 8.10
CA LEU A 88 18.04 -4.71 9.17
C LEU A 88 18.80 -3.45 9.57
N ILE A 89 18.14 -2.32 9.51
CA ILE A 89 18.63 -1.03 9.99
C ILE A 89 17.73 -0.57 11.12
N TYR A 90 18.27 -0.10 12.23
CA TYR A 90 17.47 0.29 13.37
C TYR A 90 18.14 1.33 14.26
N ILE A 91 17.32 2.13 14.97
CA ILE A 91 17.76 3.02 16.04
C ILE A 91 17.53 2.30 17.38
N SER A 92 18.55 2.32 18.22
CA SER A 92 18.45 1.89 19.60
C SER A 92 19.27 2.81 20.49
N LYS A 93 18.63 3.45 21.47
CA LYS A 93 19.25 4.42 22.39
C LYS A 93 19.97 5.58 21.68
N GLY A 94 19.38 6.09 20.59
CA GLY A 94 19.98 7.16 19.79
C GLY A 94 21.13 6.74 18.87
N ASP A 95 21.53 5.47 18.88
CA ASP A 95 22.53 4.92 17.99
C ASP A 95 21.87 4.27 16.76
N LEU A 96 22.41 4.49 15.58
CA LEU A 96 22.00 3.84 14.34
C LEU A 96 22.83 2.58 14.12
N TRP A 97 22.14 1.47 13.93
CA TRP A 97 22.71 0.14 13.78
C TRP A 97 22.34 -0.49 12.45
N TYR A 98 23.21 -1.39 11.98
CA TYR A 98 23.03 -2.20 10.79
C TYR A 98 23.35 -3.66 11.10
N ARG A 99 22.62 -4.58 10.45
CA ARG A 99 22.92 -6.01 10.45
C ARG A 99 22.61 -6.62 9.08
N ASP A 100 23.57 -7.39 8.54
CA ASP A 100 23.34 -8.26 7.39
C ASP A 100 22.70 -9.56 7.87
N ILE A 101 21.47 -9.80 7.42
CA ILE A 101 20.68 -10.97 7.83
C ILE A 101 21.07 -12.23 7.04
N GLU A 102 21.58 -12.09 5.82
CA GLU A 102 22.04 -13.24 5.04
C GLU A 102 23.28 -13.90 5.66
N ASN A 103 24.16 -13.09 6.24
CA ASN A 103 25.32 -13.57 6.93
C ASN A 103 24.98 -13.92 8.39
N LYS A 104 24.75 -15.20 8.67
CA LYS A 104 24.38 -15.68 10.02
C LYS A 104 25.44 -15.38 11.11
N ASP A 105 26.70 -15.22 10.71
CA ASP A 105 27.79 -14.89 11.63
C ASP A 105 27.95 -13.38 11.83
N ASP A 106 27.18 -12.57 11.08
CA ASP A 106 27.24 -11.12 11.22
C ASP A 106 26.62 -10.65 12.54
N LYS A 107 27.27 -9.70 13.17
CA LYS A 107 26.79 -9.06 14.40
C LYS A 107 26.30 -7.66 14.09
N PRO A 108 25.41 -7.09 14.94
CA PRO A 108 25.03 -5.71 14.78
C PRO A 108 26.24 -4.78 14.74
N HIS A 109 26.33 -3.96 13.71
CA HIS A 109 27.34 -2.94 13.55
C HIS A 109 26.76 -1.56 13.83
N LYS A 110 27.39 -0.83 14.76
CA LYS A 110 27.03 0.57 14.97
C LYS A 110 27.56 1.40 13.81
N ILE A 111 26.66 2.11 13.13
CA ILE A 111 27.04 3.02 12.04
C ILE A 111 27.46 4.37 12.61
N VAL A 112 26.62 4.95 13.49
CA VAL A 112 26.82 6.30 14.04
C VAL A 112 25.99 6.49 15.31
N THR A 113 26.35 7.49 16.13
CA THR A 113 25.67 7.90 17.36
C THR A 113 24.86 9.18 17.17
N ASP A 114 23.96 9.46 18.11
CA ASP A 114 23.19 10.71 18.23
C ASP A 114 22.24 10.92 17.04
N VAL A 115 21.53 9.86 16.61
CA VAL A 115 20.60 9.86 15.49
C VAL A 115 19.15 9.94 16.01
N THR A 116 18.40 10.90 15.48
CA THR A 116 16.97 11.09 15.79
C THR A 116 16.07 10.44 14.75
N ALA A 117 16.46 10.50 13.47
CA ALA A 117 15.70 9.92 12.37
C ALA A 117 16.62 9.40 11.26
N TYR A 118 16.11 8.46 10.47
CA TYR A 118 16.79 7.97 9.27
C TYR A 118 15.79 7.49 8.21
N ASN A 119 16.28 7.42 6.98
CA ASN A 119 15.64 6.72 5.87
C ASN A 119 16.71 5.97 5.05
N VAL A 120 16.27 4.97 4.29
CA VAL A 120 17.16 4.11 3.50
C VAL A 120 16.64 3.92 2.09
N ASN A 121 17.53 3.64 1.14
CA ASN A 121 17.12 3.21 -0.19
C ASN A 121 16.57 1.77 -0.18
N SER A 122 16.05 1.30 -1.31
CA SER A 122 15.32 0.03 -1.41
C SER A 122 16.12 -1.18 -0.93
N ASP A 123 17.43 -1.23 -1.21
CA ASP A 123 18.32 -2.32 -0.82
C ASP A 123 19.05 -2.07 0.53
N GLY A 124 18.83 -0.92 1.19
CA GLY A 124 19.44 -0.56 2.46
C GLY A 124 20.95 -0.31 2.40
N SER A 125 21.56 -0.20 1.21
CA SER A 125 22.99 0.07 1.07
C SER A 125 23.35 1.54 1.29
N LYS A 126 22.36 2.43 1.14
CA LYS A 126 22.47 3.87 1.33
C LYS A 126 21.53 4.32 2.44
N ILE A 127 22.03 5.17 3.30
CA ILE A 127 21.32 5.64 4.48
C ILE A 127 21.41 7.17 4.51
N VAL A 128 20.30 7.82 4.81
CA VAL A 128 20.27 9.24 5.19
C VAL A 128 19.79 9.34 6.61
N TYR A 129 20.44 10.14 7.43
CA TYR A 129 20.05 10.29 8.83
C TYR A 129 20.23 11.71 9.34
N ILE A 130 19.46 12.05 10.37
CA ILE A 130 19.49 13.34 11.08
C ILE A 130 20.14 13.09 12.43
N LYS A 131 21.04 13.97 12.83
CA LYS A 131 21.58 14.02 14.19
C LYS A 131 20.79 14.96 15.08
N GLU A 132 20.90 14.78 16.40
CA GLU A 132 20.24 15.63 17.41
C GLU A 132 20.46 17.14 17.21
N ASN A 133 21.56 17.54 16.58
CA ASN A 133 21.85 18.94 16.27
C ASN A 133 21.21 19.46 14.97
N GLY A 134 20.40 18.63 14.29
CA GLY A 134 19.75 18.97 13.01
C GLY A 134 20.65 18.85 11.77
N ASP A 135 21.86 18.32 11.91
CA ASP A 135 22.74 18.03 10.77
C ASP A 135 22.27 16.77 10.04
N ILE A 136 22.25 16.83 8.72
CA ILE A 136 21.86 15.70 7.85
C ILE A 136 23.11 15.09 7.21
N PHE A 137 23.18 13.78 7.27
CA PHE A 137 24.25 13.01 6.68
C PHE A 137 23.72 11.95 5.72
N LYS A 138 24.42 11.75 4.64
CA LYS A 138 24.32 10.58 3.80
C LYS A 138 25.43 9.60 4.21
N GLY A 139 25.12 8.32 4.26
CA GLY A 139 26.06 7.29 4.65
C GLY A 139 25.86 5.97 3.94
N THR A 140 26.73 5.05 4.26
CA THR A 140 26.69 3.65 3.86
C THR A 140 26.82 2.77 5.09
N THR A 141 26.44 1.52 4.98
CA THR A 141 26.46 0.55 6.07
C THR A 141 27.90 0.28 6.60
N ASP A 142 28.95 0.58 5.82
CA ASP A 142 30.34 0.50 6.25
C ASP A 142 30.85 1.73 7.04
N GLY A 143 29.92 2.64 7.39
CA GLY A 143 30.19 3.81 8.25
C GLY A 143 30.82 5.00 7.54
N LYS A 144 30.94 5.00 6.21
CA LYS A 144 31.34 6.21 5.47
C LYS A 144 30.21 7.18 5.46
N THR A 145 30.47 8.43 5.84
CA THR A 145 29.43 9.46 5.96
C THR A 145 29.89 10.78 5.35
N GLU A 146 28.94 11.52 4.81
CA GLU A 146 29.12 12.84 4.23
C GLU A 146 27.98 13.75 4.72
N LYS A 147 28.32 14.95 5.22
CA LYS A 147 27.31 15.94 5.59
C LYS A 147 26.69 16.51 4.32
N VAL A 148 25.36 16.47 4.21
CA VAL A 148 24.60 16.90 3.02
C VAL A 148 23.62 18.02 3.28
N GLY A 149 23.39 18.38 4.55
CA GLY A 149 22.50 19.46 4.92
C GLY A 149 22.62 19.79 6.40
N GLU A 150 21.91 20.83 6.81
CA GLU A 150 21.86 21.28 8.20
C GLU A 150 20.52 21.91 8.52
N ASN A 151 20.28 22.16 9.80
CA ASN A 151 19.11 22.85 10.27
C ASN A 151 17.78 22.10 9.98
N CYS A 152 17.85 20.77 9.89
CA CYS A 152 16.68 19.92 9.70
C CYS A 152 15.75 19.98 10.91
N SER A 153 14.44 19.99 10.66
CA SER A 153 13.45 19.85 11.73
C SER A 153 13.45 18.43 12.29
N ASP A 154 13.06 18.30 13.54
CA ASP A 154 12.93 16.98 14.22
C ASP A 154 11.79 16.11 13.65
N ASN A 155 11.11 16.56 12.61
CA ASN A 155 10.07 15.78 11.94
C ASN A 155 10.71 14.68 11.11
N ASP A 156 10.22 13.46 11.25
CA ASP A 156 10.68 12.22 10.62
C ASP A 156 10.59 12.16 9.08
N GLU A 157 10.31 13.27 8.39
CA GLU A 157 10.10 13.31 6.94
C GLU A 157 11.42 13.53 6.20
N LEU A 158 12.19 12.45 6.07
CA LEU A 158 13.32 12.37 5.17
C LEU A 158 12.95 11.59 3.91
N PHE A 159 13.25 12.15 2.76
CA PHE A 159 13.06 11.53 1.46
C PHE A 159 14.42 11.20 0.84
N ILE A 160 14.55 10.04 0.26
CA ILE A 160 15.77 9.58 -0.41
C ILE A 160 15.38 8.82 -1.68
N ASN A 161 16.05 9.10 -2.79
CA ASN A 161 15.93 8.27 -3.97
C ASN A 161 16.88 7.06 -3.89
N ASP A 162 16.69 6.07 -4.77
CA ASP A 162 17.39 4.79 -4.70
C ASP A 162 18.91 4.90 -4.85
N SER A 163 19.43 5.86 -5.63
CA SER A 163 20.85 6.14 -5.75
C SER A 163 21.43 6.97 -4.60
N ALA A 164 20.59 7.54 -3.74
CA ALA A 164 20.93 8.50 -2.69
C ALA A 164 21.76 9.70 -3.18
N ASP A 165 21.55 10.11 -4.41
CA ASP A 165 22.08 11.35 -4.95
C ASP A 165 21.12 12.54 -4.78
N ARG A 166 19.87 12.26 -4.37
CA ARG A 166 18.86 13.24 -4.02
C ARG A 166 18.23 12.96 -2.67
N ILE A 167 18.12 14.01 -1.88
CA ILE A 167 17.61 13.96 -0.52
C ILE A 167 16.67 15.12 -0.31
N GLY A 168 15.43 14.85 0.10
CA GLY A 168 14.44 15.85 0.47
C GLY A 168 14.27 15.93 1.98
N TYR A 169 14.11 17.13 2.53
CA TYR A 169 13.91 17.33 3.96
C TYR A 169 13.30 18.68 4.28
N PHE A 170 12.70 18.81 5.45
CA PHE A 170 12.25 20.08 6.00
C PHE A 170 13.29 20.69 6.94
N THR A 171 13.50 21.98 6.81
CA THR A 171 14.30 22.76 7.77
C THR A 171 13.44 23.21 8.96
N ASN A 172 14.09 23.66 10.04
CA ASN A 172 13.41 24.19 11.24
C ASN A 172 12.49 25.38 10.95
N ASP A 173 12.74 26.12 9.90
CA ASP A 173 11.88 27.20 9.41
C ASP A 173 10.78 26.69 8.43
N ARG A 174 10.67 25.35 8.31
CA ARG A 174 9.69 24.66 7.47
C ARG A 174 9.80 24.89 5.97
N SER A 175 10.98 25.24 5.49
CA SER A 175 11.28 25.18 4.07
C SER A 175 11.58 23.75 3.63
N PHE A 176 11.09 23.33 2.49
CA PHE A 176 11.45 22.03 1.90
C PHE A 176 12.67 22.21 1.01
N ILE A 177 13.73 21.48 1.33
CA ILE A 177 14.98 21.47 0.59
C ILE A 177 15.11 20.17 -0.19
N LEU A 178 15.48 20.25 -1.45
CA LEU A 178 15.98 19.14 -2.25
C LEU A 178 17.49 19.31 -2.41
N ALA A 179 18.28 18.48 -1.73
CA ALA A 179 19.72 18.42 -1.90
C ALA A 179 20.05 17.48 -3.07
N ASP A 180 20.69 18.00 -4.11
CA ASP A 180 21.33 17.20 -5.18
C ASP A 180 22.80 17.02 -4.80
N VAL A 181 23.08 15.88 -4.16
CA VAL A 181 24.42 15.58 -3.62
C VAL A 181 25.44 15.36 -4.75
N SER A 182 24.99 14.90 -5.91
CA SER A 182 25.86 14.65 -7.06
C SER A 182 26.45 15.95 -7.64
N GLN A 183 25.69 17.04 -7.51
CA GLN A 183 26.08 18.37 -8.01
C GLN A 183 26.53 19.32 -6.91
N GLY A 184 26.35 18.94 -5.64
CA GLY A 184 26.64 19.79 -4.48
C GLY A 184 25.70 21.00 -4.39
N ASN A 185 24.48 20.87 -4.89
CA ASN A 185 23.50 21.93 -4.93
C ASN A 185 22.32 21.64 -4.00
N GLU A 186 21.82 22.69 -3.36
CA GLU A 186 20.53 22.67 -2.66
C GLU A 186 19.50 23.49 -3.44
N ILE A 187 18.30 22.94 -3.56
CA ILE A 187 17.18 23.59 -4.23
C ILE A 187 16.09 23.79 -3.18
N ILE A 188 15.76 25.05 -2.92
CA ILE A 188 14.63 25.40 -2.07
C ILE A 188 13.36 25.24 -2.92
N VAL A 189 12.54 24.26 -2.60
CA VAL A 189 11.29 23.99 -3.34
C VAL A 189 10.19 24.93 -2.89
N ASN A 190 10.06 25.19 -1.60
CA ASN A 190 9.15 26.19 -1.05
C ASN A 190 9.89 27.15 -0.11
N GLU A 191 9.49 28.41 -0.08
CA GLU A 191 10.01 29.39 0.86
C GLU A 191 9.16 29.46 2.13
N LEU A 192 9.82 29.91 3.22
CA LEU A 192 9.31 30.19 4.56
C LEU A 192 7.83 30.58 4.65
N ILE A 193 6.98 29.70 5.16
CA ILE A 193 5.67 30.06 5.67
C ILE A 193 5.33 29.11 6.83
N SER A 194 4.92 29.66 7.98
CA SER A 194 4.43 28.86 9.10
C SER A 194 3.13 28.15 8.73
N GLY A 195 3.05 26.85 8.87
CA GLY A 195 1.86 26.04 8.57
C GLY A 195 2.21 24.58 8.32
N ASP A 196 1.20 23.73 8.32
CA ASP A 196 1.35 22.34 8.00
C ASP A 196 1.52 22.16 6.48
N SER A 197 2.25 21.14 6.06
CA SER A 197 2.51 20.85 4.66
C SER A 197 2.35 19.37 4.39
N THR A 198 1.79 19.03 3.23
CA THR A 198 1.80 17.68 2.67
C THR A 198 2.73 17.61 1.48
N VAL A 199 3.58 16.57 1.43
CA VAL A 199 4.54 16.38 0.35
C VAL A 199 4.18 15.12 -0.44
N SER A 200 4.16 15.26 -1.75
CA SER A 200 4.07 14.15 -2.69
C SER A 200 5.26 14.22 -3.63
N CYS A 201 6.06 13.16 -3.69
CA CYS A 201 7.26 13.13 -4.55
C CYS A 201 7.30 11.86 -5.39
N SER A 202 7.99 11.94 -6.53
CA SER A 202 8.34 10.77 -7.32
C SER A 202 9.47 9.98 -6.66
N ASP A 203 9.56 8.68 -6.94
CA ASP A 203 10.56 7.78 -6.35
C ASP A 203 12.01 8.28 -6.59
N ASN A 204 12.25 8.93 -7.71
CA ASN A 204 13.55 9.50 -8.03
C ASN A 204 13.74 10.95 -7.58
N LEU A 205 12.78 11.52 -6.85
CA LEU A 205 12.74 12.92 -6.41
C LEU A 205 12.92 13.94 -7.55
N SER A 206 12.54 13.60 -8.77
CA SER A 206 12.58 14.52 -9.92
C SER A 206 11.35 15.42 -9.99
N VAL A 207 10.27 15.03 -9.33
CA VAL A 207 9.04 15.82 -9.17
C VAL A 207 8.65 15.86 -7.71
N ILE A 208 8.39 17.05 -7.22
CA ILE A 208 7.95 17.32 -5.85
C ILE A 208 6.76 18.25 -5.91
N ILE A 209 5.67 17.87 -5.28
CA ILE A 209 4.44 18.65 -5.17
C ILE A 209 4.15 18.82 -3.68
N ILE A 210 4.10 20.08 -3.23
CA ILE A 210 3.87 20.42 -1.82
C ILE A 210 2.59 21.26 -1.74
N GLU A 211 1.65 20.82 -0.94
CA GLU A 211 0.54 21.64 -0.50
C GLU A 211 0.86 22.23 0.86
N LYS A 212 0.72 23.52 1.00
CA LYS A 212 1.01 24.26 2.22
C LYS A 212 -0.21 24.98 2.73
N PHE A 213 -0.60 24.67 3.98
CA PHE A 213 -1.70 25.30 4.70
C PHE A 213 -1.19 26.47 5.52
N TYR A 214 -1.89 27.60 5.49
CA TYR A 214 -1.59 28.78 6.29
C TYR A 214 -2.85 29.63 6.51
N TYR A 215 -2.75 30.65 7.34
CA TYR A 215 -3.86 31.55 7.60
C TYR A 215 -3.49 32.96 7.17
N ILE A 216 -4.37 33.62 6.41
CA ILE A 216 -4.30 35.07 6.07
C ILE A 216 -5.47 35.75 6.76
N ASP A 217 -5.17 36.69 7.66
CA ASP A 217 -6.20 37.47 8.39
C ASP A 217 -7.23 36.56 9.13
N GLY A 218 -6.82 35.33 9.52
CA GLY A 218 -7.65 34.35 10.19
C GLY A 218 -8.43 33.42 9.28
N GLU A 219 -8.36 33.59 7.96
CA GLU A 219 -8.97 32.69 6.98
C GLU A 219 -7.94 31.69 6.46
N PRO A 220 -8.33 30.39 6.29
CA PRO A 220 -7.44 29.36 5.76
C PRO A 220 -7.12 29.65 4.29
N ALA A 221 -5.87 29.44 3.93
CA ALA A 221 -5.38 29.55 2.56
C ALA A 221 -4.36 28.45 2.27
N ASN A 222 -4.36 27.97 1.04
CA ASN A 222 -3.46 26.89 0.61
C ASN A 222 -2.69 27.35 -0.63
N ASN A 223 -1.41 27.05 -0.67
CA ASN A 223 -0.60 27.21 -1.89
C ASN A 223 0.00 25.86 -2.29
N ILE A 224 0.05 25.60 -3.58
CA ILE A 224 0.68 24.44 -4.14
C ILE A 224 2.01 24.85 -4.77
N TYR A 225 3.09 24.23 -4.31
CA TYR A 225 4.43 24.40 -4.85
C TYR A 225 4.80 23.18 -5.68
N ILE A 226 5.29 23.38 -6.90
CA ILE A 226 5.62 22.32 -7.82
C ILE A 226 7.06 22.52 -8.29
N TYR A 227 7.86 21.48 -8.10
CA TYR A 227 9.21 21.39 -8.65
C TYR A 227 9.29 20.21 -9.61
N SER A 228 9.90 20.40 -10.77
CA SER A 228 10.16 19.36 -11.75
C SER A 228 11.48 19.61 -12.47
N ASP A 229 12.40 18.67 -12.41
CA ASP A 229 13.69 18.73 -13.10
C ASP A 229 13.54 18.72 -14.62
N ASN A 230 12.66 17.86 -15.13
CA ASN A 230 12.51 17.63 -16.55
C ASN A 230 12.09 18.90 -17.28
N ASP A 231 11.29 19.71 -16.60
CA ASP A 231 10.72 20.94 -17.17
C ASP A 231 11.43 22.18 -16.64
N LYS A 232 12.39 22.04 -15.69
CA LYS A 232 13.04 23.13 -14.95
C LYS A 232 12.02 24.12 -14.37
N ILE A 233 10.86 23.60 -13.96
CA ILE A 233 9.72 24.40 -13.52
C ILE A 233 9.75 24.46 -12.00
N LYS A 234 9.70 25.68 -11.49
CA LYS A 234 9.30 26.00 -10.13
C LYS A 234 8.03 26.84 -10.22
N ASN A 235 6.88 26.20 -10.05
CA ASN A 235 5.58 26.86 -10.11
C ASN A 235 4.97 26.98 -8.73
N VAL A 236 4.24 28.08 -8.52
CA VAL A 236 3.37 28.26 -7.36
C VAL A 236 1.95 28.50 -7.87
N ILE A 237 0.99 27.74 -7.34
CA ILE A 237 -0.44 27.97 -7.56
C ILE A 237 -1.01 28.47 -6.24
N GLU A 238 -1.31 29.76 -6.20
CA GLU A 238 -1.83 30.41 -5.01
C GLU A 238 -3.33 30.15 -4.83
N ASN A 239 -3.77 30.06 -3.56
CA ASN A 239 -5.18 29.82 -3.19
C ASN A 239 -5.76 28.58 -3.87
N ALA A 240 -5.03 27.48 -3.81
CA ALA A 240 -5.39 26.23 -4.44
C ALA A 240 -5.16 25.04 -3.51
N GLU A 241 -6.02 24.03 -3.63
CA GLU A 241 -6.04 22.83 -2.80
C GLU A 241 -5.88 21.58 -3.68
N ILE A 242 -5.01 20.64 -3.27
CA ILE A 242 -4.78 19.40 -4.00
C ILE A 242 -5.93 18.43 -3.74
N VAL A 243 -6.59 17.98 -4.80
CA VAL A 243 -7.51 16.84 -4.76
C VAL A 243 -6.73 15.53 -4.79
N ARG A 244 -5.79 15.40 -5.76
CA ARG A 244 -4.92 14.23 -5.86
C ARG A 244 -3.66 14.56 -6.65
N ALA A 245 -2.49 14.22 -6.09
CA ALA A 245 -1.19 14.33 -6.77
C ALA A 245 -0.75 12.98 -7.38
N TYR A 246 -0.08 13.07 -8.54
CA TYR A 246 0.54 11.95 -9.27
C TYR A 246 1.98 12.36 -9.65
N PRO A 247 2.92 12.38 -8.70
CA PRO A 247 4.27 12.89 -8.95
C PRO A 247 5.02 12.11 -10.02
N GLU A 248 4.83 10.79 -10.10
CA GLU A 248 5.45 9.95 -11.16
C GLU A 248 5.05 10.37 -12.58
N LYS A 249 3.94 11.08 -12.72
CA LYS A 249 3.42 11.58 -13.99
C LYS A 249 3.57 13.10 -14.14
N ASN A 250 4.17 13.77 -13.16
CA ASN A 250 4.24 15.24 -13.06
C ASN A 250 2.86 15.88 -13.31
N SER A 251 1.85 15.37 -12.58
CA SER A 251 0.47 15.81 -12.75
C SER A 251 -0.32 15.76 -11.45
N MET A 252 -1.43 16.50 -11.39
CA MET A 252 -2.37 16.49 -10.27
C MET A 252 -3.75 17.02 -10.67
N TYR A 253 -4.75 16.68 -9.89
CA TYR A 253 -6.02 17.41 -9.82
C TYR A 253 -5.97 18.38 -8.64
N TYR A 254 -6.45 19.59 -8.84
CA TYR A 254 -6.53 20.61 -7.80
C TYR A 254 -7.75 21.50 -7.99
N THR A 255 -8.17 22.16 -6.92
CA THR A 255 -9.24 23.16 -6.93
C THR A 255 -8.65 24.54 -6.71
N LYS A 256 -9.25 25.52 -7.36
CA LYS A 256 -8.98 26.95 -7.15
C LYS A 256 -10.25 27.75 -7.42
N ASP A 257 -10.64 28.63 -6.48
CA ASP A 257 -11.82 29.50 -6.60
C ASP A 257 -13.10 28.72 -7.02
N GLY A 258 -13.32 27.52 -6.42
CA GLY A 258 -14.45 26.66 -6.73
C GLY A 258 -14.43 26.04 -8.14
N THR A 259 -13.30 26.03 -8.79
CA THR A 259 -13.10 25.42 -10.11
C THR A 259 -12.10 24.27 -10.01
N LEU A 260 -12.41 23.14 -10.63
CA LEU A 260 -11.53 21.97 -10.73
C LEU A 260 -10.62 22.10 -11.95
N TYR A 261 -9.34 21.81 -11.74
CA TYR A 261 -8.31 21.82 -12.77
C TYR A 261 -7.53 20.49 -12.80
N TYR A 262 -7.00 20.17 -13.96
CA TYR A 262 -5.94 19.19 -14.15
C TYR A 262 -4.65 19.90 -14.53
N TYR A 263 -3.58 19.63 -13.78
CA TYR A 263 -2.22 20.09 -14.07
C TYR A 263 -1.38 18.95 -14.63
N GLU A 264 -0.65 19.19 -15.70
CA GLU A 264 0.37 18.27 -16.22
C GLU A 264 1.54 19.08 -16.80
N LYS A 265 2.75 18.84 -16.29
CA LYS A 265 4.00 19.38 -16.86
C LYS A 265 4.03 20.90 -17.09
N GLY A 266 3.53 21.67 -16.15
CA GLY A 266 3.55 23.13 -16.21
C GLY A 266 2.28 23.78 -16.74
N GLU A 267 1.36 23.00 -17.31
CA GLU A 267 0.12 23.51 -17.88
C GLU A 267 -1.09 23.08 -17.04
N SER A 268 -2.04 23.99 -16.87
CA SER A 268 -3.29 23.73 -16.17
C SER A 268 -4.46 23.82 -17.14
N THR A 269 -5.27 22.77 -17.16
CA THR A 269 -6.50 22.68 -17.96
C THR A 269 -7.71 22.71 -17.04
N LYS A 270 -8.64 23.62 -17.29
CA LYS A 270 -9.89 23.69 -16.57
C LYS A 270 -10.78 22.50 -16.90
N ILE A 271 -11.29 21.83 -15.88
CA ILE A 271 -12.16 20.64 -16.00
C ILE A 271 -13.62 21.03 -15.76
N GLN A 272 -13.94 21.69 -14.65
CA GLN A 272 -15.31 21.96 -14.24
C GLN A 272 -15.41 23.22 -13.40
N ASP A 273 -16.41 24.08 -13.70
CA ASP A 273 -16.79 25.22 -12.87
C ASP A 273 -17.74 24.80 -11.74
N ASN A 274 -17.82 25.64 -10.72
CA ASN A 274 -18.70 25.43 -9.57
C ASN A 274 -18.52 24.04 -8.94
N TYR A 275 -17.28 23.58 -8.90
CA TYR A 275 -16.89 22.40 -8.17
C TYR A 275 -16.92 22.78 -6.68
N SER A 276 -17.96 22.36 -5.98
CA SER A 276 -18.06 22.59 -4.54
C SER A 276 -17.82 21.30 -3.79
N TYR A 277 -16.99 21.39 -2.77
CA TYR A 277 -16.85 20.39 -1.71
C TYR A 277 -18.12 20.38 -0.84
N GLU A 278 -19.29 20.33 -1.45
CA GLU A 278 -20.52 20.20 -0.65
C GLU A 278 -20.58 18.80 -0.05
N TYR A 279 -20.98 18.71 1.18
CA TYR A 279 -21.04 17.64 2.18
C TYR A 279 -21.46 16.23 1.72
N TYR A 280 -21.71 15.98 0.44
CA TYR A 280 -22.21 14.70 -0.10
C TYR A 280 -21.53 14.23 -1.40
N SER A 281 -20.54 14.94 -1.92
CA SER A 281 -19.85 14.56 -3.16
C SER A 281 -18.43 14.11 -2.85
N PHE A 282 -18.26 12.83 -2.53
CA PHE A 282 -16.93 12.24 -2.46
C PHE A 282 -16.49 11.89 -3.87
N GLU A 283 -15.60 12.70 -4.43
CA GLU A 283 -14.85 12.28 -5.60
C GLU A 283 -13.94 11.10 -5.24
N LEU A 284 -13.80 10.17 -6.17
CA LEU A 284 -12.86 9.08 -6.07
C LEU A 284 -11.75 9.25 -7.10
N CYS A 285 -10.51 9.27 -6.63
CA CYS A 285 -9.33 9.30 -7.49
C CYS A 285 -8.63 7.94 -7.48
N ALA A 286 -8.33 7.42 -8.67
CA ALA A 286 -7.45 6.26 -8.79
C ALA A 286 -6.04 6.60 -8.25
N THR A 287 -5.32 5.61 -7.69
CA THR A 287 -4.01 5.87 -7.07
C THR A 287 -2.88 5.92 -8.07
N ASP A 288 -2.93 5.10 -9.12
CA ASP A 288 -1.80 4.91 -10.04
C ASP A 288 -1.91 5.73 -11.33
N VAL A 289 -3.10 6.23 -11.62
CA VAL A 289 -3.39 6.96 -12.87
C VAL A 289 -4.29 8.15 -12.61
N PRO A 290 -4.16 9.26 -13.38
CA PRO A 290 -5.01 10.44 -13.23
C PRO A 290 -6.41 10.17 -13.80
N VAL A 291 -7.18 9.40 -13.06
CA VAL A 291 -8.60 9.13 -13.29
C VAL A 291 -9.36 9.51 -12.04
N MET A 292 -10.38 10.34 -12.19
CA MET A 292 -11.25 10.78 -11.12
C MET A 292 -12.71 10.57 -11.50
N VAL A 293 -13.54 10.22 -10.55
CA VAL A 293 -14.99 10.08 -10.72
C VAL A 293 -15.69 11.04 -9.78
N ILE A 294 -16.58 11.85 -10.33
CA ILE A 294 -17.34 12.87 -9.61
C ILE A 294 -18.83 12.54 -9.73
N PRO A 295 -19.59 12.39 -8.64
CA PRO A 295 -21.03 12.14 -8.71
C PRO A 295 -21.77 13.37 -9.28
N GLU A 296 -22.75 13.13 -10.14
CA GLU A 296 -23.62 14.17 -10.68
C GLU A 296 -25.04 13.66 -10.93
N GLY A 297 -25.96 14.03 -10.07
CA GLY A 297 -27.36 13.63 -10.21
C GLY A 297 -27.53 12.11 -10.25
N SER A 298 -28.10 11.58 -11.34
CA SER A 298 -28.26 10.13 -11.55
C SER A 298 -27.12 9.49 -12.36
N GLY A 299 -25.89 10.00 -12.21
CA GLY A 299 -24.73 9.50 -12.93
C GLY A 299 -23.44 10.05 -12.36
N PHE A 300 -22.38 10.03 -13.16
CA PHE A 300 -21.09 10.65 -12.81
C PHE A 300 -20.39 11.26 -14.01
N PHE A 301 -19.48 12.19 -13.70
CA PHE A 301 -18.41 12.53 -14.60
C PHE A 301 -17.20 11.62 -14.31
N VAL A 302 -16.66 11.01 -15.34
CA VAL A 302 -15.37 10.36 -15.31
C VAL A 302 -14.38 11.28 -15.98
N VAL A 303 -13.41 11.74 -15.22
CA VAL A 303 -12.33 12.61 -15.70
C VAL A 303 -11.09 11.73 -15.91
N LYS A 304 -10.58 11.69 -17.12
CA LYS A 304 -9.32 11.03 -17.47
C LYS A 304 -8.36 12.09 -17.97
N LYS A 305 -7.40 12.48 -17.14
CA LYS A 305 -6.56 13.66 -17.37
C LYS A 305 -7.43 14.92 -17.58
N ASP A 306 -7.34 15.55 -18.75
CA ASP A 306 -8.06 16.75 -19.17
C ASP A 306 -9.40 16.46 -19.88
N LYS A 307 -9.79 15.19 -20.01
CA LYS A 307 -11.01 14.77 -20.71
C LYS A 307 -12.09 14.32 -19.75
N THR A 308 -13.29 14.80 -19.98
CA THR A 308 -14.47 14.47 -19.18
C THR A 308 -15.46 13.66 -19.99
N GLU A 309 -15.90 12.54 -19.44
CA GLU A 309 -16.96 11.70 -19.96
C GLU A 309 -18.13 11.68 -18.98
N LYS A 310 -19.35 11.99 -19.45
CA LYS A 310 -20.56 11.92 -18.62
C LYS A 310 -21.23 10.57 -18.78
N ILE A 311 -21.32 9.81 -17.68
CA ILE A 311 -22.02 8.52 -17.62
C ILE A 311 -23.34 8.73 -16.90
N LYS A 312 -24.44 8.44 -17.59
CA LYS A 312 -25.79 8.46 -17.02
C LYS A 312 -26.30 7.05 -16.81
N PHE A 313 -26.92 6.81 -15.66
CA PHE A 313 -27.60 5.55 -15.39
C PHE A 313 -29.07 5.66 -15.71
N ASN A 314 -29.58 4.63 -16.36
CA ASN A 314 -31.00 4.42 -16.49
C ASN A 314 -31.46 3.40 -15.44
N LEU A 315 -31.33 3.77 -14.17
CA LEU A 315 -32.04 3.06 -13.11
C LEU A 315 -33.49 3.54 -13.20
N ASN A 316 -34.43 2.61 -13.40
CA ASN A 316 -35.86 2.91 -13.50
C ASN A 316 -36.44 3.44 -12.17
N ALA A 317 -36.00 4.62 -11.77
CA ALA A 317 -36.36 5.25 -10.51
C ALA A 317 -36.60 6.75 -10.70
N SER A 318 -37.56 7.27 -9.96
CA SER A 318 -37.92 8.70 -9.96
C SER A 318 -36.85 9.57 -9.32
N CYS A 319 -36.02 9.02 -8.42
CA CYS A 319 -34.87 9.65 -7.80
C CYS A 319 -33.80 8.60 -7.55
N VAL A 320 -32.55 8.88 -7.97
CA VAL A 320 -31.41 8.00 -7.73
C VAL A 320 -30.43 8.71 -6.82
N LEU A 321 -30.21 8.14 -5.63
CA LEU A 321 -29.14 8.54 -4.74
C LEU A 321 -27.93 7.63 -5.01
N ILE A 322 -26.81 8.22 -5.40
CA ILE A 322 -25.56 7.49 -5.65
C ILE A 322 -24.58 7.81 -4.54
N ALA A 323 -24.02 6.77 -3.92
CA ALA A 323 -22.85 6.90 -3.08
C ALA A 323 -21.71 6.11 -3.70
N MET A 324 -20.65 6.79 -4.09
CA MET A 324 -19.43 6.14 -4.57
C MET A 324 -18.73 5.48 -3.41
N ARG A 325 -18.12 4.32 -3.66
CA ARG A 325 -17.45 3.52 -2.63
C ARG A 325 -15.96 3.43 -2.88
N GLU A 326 -15.55 2.99 -4.06
CA GLU A 326 -14.14 2.84 -4.39
C GLU A 326 -13.90 2.81 -5.91
N ILE A 327 -12.71 3.25 -6.32
CA ILE A 327 -12.18 3.10 -7.68
C ILE A 327 -10.88 2.30 -7.62
N SER A 328 -10.69 1.36 -8.55
CA SER A 328 -9.45 0.58 -8.62
C SER A 328 -8.25 1.48 -8.91
N ALA A 329 -7.06 1.06 -8.44
CA ALA A 329 -5.82 1.83 -8.58
C ALA A 329 -5.50 2.21 -10.04
N ASP A 330 -5.82 1.32 -10.98
CA ASP A 330 -5.65 1.56 -12.43
C ASP A 330 -6.80 2.38 -13.07
N GLY A 331 -7.78 2.85 -12.30
CA GLY A 331 -8.89 3.69 -12.74
C GLY A 331 -9.89 2.99 -13.66
N LYS A 332 -9.90 1.65 -13.74
CA LYS A 332 -10.74 0.92 -14.71
C LYS A 332 -12.00 0.31 -14.11
N THR A 333 -12.10 0.20 -12.79
CA THR A 333 -13.26 -0.39 -12.12
C THR A 333 -13.76 0.55 -11.04
N LEU A 334 -15.03 0.89 -11.06
CA LEU A 334 -15.73 1.65 -10.04
C LEU A 334 -16.73 0.77 -9.33
N ILE A 335 -16.76 0.86 -7.99
CA ILE A 335 -17.83 0.34 -7.16
C ILE A 335 -18.61 1.51 -6.58
N PHE A 336 -19.92 1.40 -6.58
CA PHE A 336 -20.80 2.38 -5.99
C PHE A 336 -22.11 1.74 -5.52
N THR A 337 -22.81 2.42 -4.62
CA THR A 337 -24.18 2.06 -4.26
C THR A 337 -25.13 3.07 -4.86
N ALA A 338 -26.29 2.60 -5.31
CA ALA A 338 -27.34 3.45 -5.81
C ALA A 338 -28.69 2.96 -5.31
N SER A 339 -29.52 3.90 -4.86
CA SER A 339 -30.88 3.64 -4.40
C SER A 339 -31.89 4.35 -5.28
N GLY A 340 -33.01 3.67 -5.57
CA GLY A 340 -34.14 4.21 -6.29
C GLY A 340 -35.40 3.45 -5.93
N ASP A 341 -36.56 4.19 -5.75
CA ASP A 341 -37.88 3.63 -5.43
C ASP A 341 -37.91 2.62 -4.25
N GLY A 342 -36.96 2.77 -3.28
CA GLY A 342 -36.91 1.97 -2.06
C GLY A 342 -35.86 0.83 -2.07
N ASP A 343 -35.28 0.50 -3.21
CA ASP A 343 -34.24 -0.51 -3.30
C ASP A 343 -32.86 0.14 -3.42
N SER A 344 -31.91 -0.28 -2.58
CA SER A 344 -30.51 0.09 -2.69
C SER A 344 -29.68 -1.12 -3.09
N LYS A 345 -28.75 -0.94 -4.05
CA LYS A 345 -27.90 -2.01 -4.58
C LYS A 345 -26.45 -1.58 -4.72
N ILE A 346 -25.57 -2.57 -4.64
CA ILE A 346 -24.15 -2.45 -4.95
C ILE A 346 -23.97 -2.70 -6.45
N TYR A 347 -23.26 -1.79 -7.11
CA TYR A 347 -22.96 -1.90 -8.54
C TYR A 347 -21.46 -1.90 -8.79
N ARG A 348 -21.05 -2.65 -9.82
CA ARG A 348 -19.74 -2.56 -10.45
C ARG A 348 -19.91 -1.93 -11.83
N LEU A 349 -19.00 -1.01 -12.18
CA LEU A 349 -18.93 -0.39 -13.49
C LEU A 349 -17.51 -0.52 -14.06
N ASP A 350 -17.40 -1.01 -15.31
CA ASP A 350 -16.16 -1.01 -16.06
C ASP A 350 -15.94 0.36 -16.73
N LEU A 351 -14.87 1.03 -16.33
CA LEU A 351 -14.43 2.32 -16.86
C LEU A 351 -13.36 2.20 -17.96
N SER A 352 -13.02 0.98 -18.40
CA SER A 352 -12.03 0.76 -19.47
C SER A 352 -12.50 1.41 -20.77
N ASP A 353 -11.55 1.86 -21.59
CA ASP A 353 -11.88 2.46 -22.89
C ASP A 353 -12.57 1.43 -23.80
N GLY A 354 -13.67 1.86 -24.43
CA GLY A 354 -14.46 1.00 -25.31
C GLY A 354 -15.34 -0.05 -24.61
N SER A 355 -15.37 -0.10 -23.26
CA SER A 355 -16.28 -0.97 -22.51
C SER A 355 -17.72 -0.46 -22.60
N ASP A 356 -18.69 -1.37 -22.45
CA ASP A 356 -20.07 -1.00 -22.16
C ASP A 356 -20.14 -0.36 -20.77
N LYS A 357 -20.58 0.89 -20.70
CA LYS A 357 -20.71 1.64 -19.45
C LYS A 357 -22.01 1.31 -18.70
N THR A 358 -22.49 0.08 -18.82
CA THR A 358 -23.68 -0.38 -18.10
C THR A 358 -23.29 -0.93 -16.74
N PRO A 359 -23.79 -0.37 -15.62
CA PRO A 359 -23.52 -0.90 -14.28
C PRO A 359 -24.12 -2.31 -14.11
N VAL A 360 -23.36 -3.20 -13.52
CA VAL A 360 -23.79 -4.56 -13.16
C VAL A 360 -24.08 -4.60 -11.67
N ALA A 361 -25.32 -4.94 -11.31
CA ALA A 361 -25.69 -5.14 -9.91
C ALA A 361 -25.01 -6.41 -9.36
N ILE A 362 -24.39 -6.27 -8.18
CA ILE A 362 -23.71 -7.37 -7.47
C ILE A 362 -24.62 -7.93 -6.39
N ASP A 363 -25.21 -7.06 -5.56
CA ASP A 363 -26.02 -7.42 -4.41
C ASP A 363 -26.92 -6.24 -3.99
N ASP A 364 -27.84 -6.49 -3.02
CA ASP A 364 -28.53 -5.40 -2.32
C ASP A 364 -27.55 -4.68 -1.36
N ASP A 365 -27.86 -3.41 -1.04
CA ASP A 365 -27.07 -2.58 -0.12
C ASP A 365 -27.62 -2.62 1.33
N THR A 366 -28.49 -3.58 1.64
CA THR A 366 -29.13 -3.68 2.95
C THR A 366 -28.11 -4.08 4.00
N ASN A 367 -27.95 -3.25 5.04
CA ASN A 367 -27.03 -3.49 6.16
C ASN A 367 -25.53 -3.61 5.76
N VAL A 368 -25.14 -3.10 4.60
CA VAL A 368 -23.73 -3.06 4.19
C VAL A 368 -23.01 -1.96 4.96
N THR A 369 -21.89 -2.29 5.60
CA THR A 369 -21.12 -1.35 6.40
C THR A 369 -19.98 -0.71 5.60
N ARG A 370 -19.20 -1.50 4.87
CA ARG A 370 -18.10 -1.05 4.04
C ARG A 370 -17.93 -1.95 2.83
N ILE A 371 -17.43 -1.38 1.74
CA ILE A 371 -17.17 -2.07 0.49
C ILE A 371 -15.78 -1.67 0.01
N THR A 372 -14.98 -2.63 -0.46
CA THR A 372 -13.66 -2.39 -1.04
C THR A 372 -13.37 -3.32 -2.22
N LEU A 373 -12.31 -3.00 -2.98
CA LEU A 373 -11.78 -3.81 -4.08
C LEU A 373 -10.48 -4.50 -3.67
N THR A 374 -10.33 -5.76 -4.03
CA THR A 374 -9.02 -6.42 -4.02
C THR A 374 -8.17 -5.97 -5.23
N GLY A 375 -6.87 -6.23 -5.22
CA GLY A 375 -5.98 -5.94 -6.34
C GLY A 375 -6.40 -6.61 -7.66
N ASP A 376 -7.03 -7.78 -7.60
CA ASP A 376 -7.65 -8.47 -8.76
C ASP A 376 -9.11 -8.05 -9.00
N LYS A 377 -9.56 -6.95 -8.35
CA LYS A 377 -10.84 -6.29 -8.54
C LYS A 377 -12.07 -7.09 -8.11
N LYS A 378 -11.96 -8.02 -7.19
CA LYS A 378 -13.11 -8.59 -6.50
C LYS A 378 -13.72 -7.57 -5.56
N VAL A 379 -15.04 -7.54 -5.47
CA VAL A 379 -15.76 -6.67 -4.56
C VAL A 379 -15.96 -7.38 -3.24
N VAL A 380 -15.32 -6.88 -2.18
CA VAL A 380 -15.43 -7.42 -0.82
C VAL A 380 -16.22 -6.46 0.04
N TYR A 381 -17.18 -6.97 0.78
CA TYR A 381 -17.99 -6.16 1.68
C TYR A 381 -18.50 -6.97 2.86
N SER A 382 -18.90 -6.26 3.91
CA SER A 382 -19.54 -6.87 5.08
C SER A 382 -20.97 -6.42 5.22
N LYS A 383 -21.83 -7.33 5.67
CA LYS A 383 -23.21 -7.05 6.09
C LYS A 383 -23.39 -7.41 7.56
N THR A 384 -24.13 -6.57 8.31
CA THR A 384 -24.51 -6.83 9.70
C THR A 384 -26.01 -7.10 9.78
N GLU A 385 -26.41 -8.05 10.61
CA GLU A 385 -27.81 -8.13 11.02
C GLU A 385 -28.10 -7.04 12.05
N TYR A 386 -29.31 -6.45 11.96
CA TYR A 386 -29.69 -5.38 12.88
C TYR A 386 -29.60 -5.84 14.34
N GLY A 387 -28.79 -5.14 15.14
CA GLY A 387 -28.56 -5.44 16.55
C GLY A 387 -27.48 -6.52 16.82
N SER A 388 -26.86 -7.08 15.79
CA SER A 388 -25.72 -8.02 15.94
C SER A 388 -24.39 -7.28 15.86
N PRO A 389 -23.42 -7.56 16.76
CA PRO A 389 -22.05 -7.10 16.59
C PRO A 389 -21.28 -7.89 15.51
N MET A 390 -21.91 -8.95 14.98
CA MET A 390 -21.31 -9.89 14.05
C MET A 390 -21.49 -9.46 12.61
N ARG A 391 -20.49 -9.71 11.80
CA ARG A 391 -20.49 -9.36 10.39
C ARG A 391 -20.30 -10.58 9.51
N ASN A 392 -21.09 -10.65 8.44
CA ASN A 392 -20.95 -11.64 7.40
C ASN A 392 -20.16 -11.03 6.25
N ILE A 393 -19.14 -11.73 5.75
CA ILE A 393 -18.27 -11.27 4.67
C ILE A 393 -18.72 -11.87 3.35
N TYR A 394 -18.85 -11.01 2.35
CA TYR A 394 -19.26 -11.35 1.00
C TYR A 394 -18.16 -10.98 -0.01
N VAL A 395 -18.08 -11.77 -1.09
CA VAL A 395 -17.23 -11.50 -2.24
C VAL A 395 -18.04 -11.68 -3.51
N ASP A 396 -18.13 -10.62 -4.33
CA ASP A 396 -18.90 -10.61 -5.57
C ASP A 396 -20.33 -11.18 -5.41
N GLY A 397 -21.04 -10.81 -4.34
CA GLY A 397 -22.39 -11.27 -4.03
C GLY A 397 -22.49 -12.62 -3.34
N LYS A 398 -21.37 -13.31 -3.08
CA LYS A 398 -21.37 -14.62 -2.42
C LYS A 398 -20.90 -14.51 -0.98
N LEU A 399 -21.66 -15.07 -0.05
CA LEU A 399 -21.24 -15.23 1.35
C LEU A 399 -19.99 -16.11 1.41
N ILE A 400 -18.92 -15.62 2.03
CA ILE A 400 -17.70 -16.39 2.25
C ILE A 400 -17.48 -16.74 3.72
N SER A 401 -17.98 -15.93 4.64
CA SER A 401 -17.90 -16.21 6.07
C SER A 401 -19.04 -15.56 6.83
N GLU A 402 -19.50 -16.27 7.86
CA GLU A 402 -20.36 -15.74 8.92
C GLU A 402 -19.49 -15.42 10.14
N ASN A 403 -19.85 -14.35 10.86
CA ASN A 403 -19.23 -13.99 12.13
C ASN A 403 -17.71 -13.72 12.06
N ALA A 404 -17.24 -13.13 10.98
CA ALA A 404 -15.83 -12.76 10.84
C ALA A 404 -15.52 -11.39 11.44
N ASP A 405 -14.29 -11.24 11.93
CA ASP A 405 -13.71 -9.95 12.24
C ASP A 405 -13.49 -9.17 10.93
N SER A 406 -14.10 -8.01 10.84
CA SER A 406 -14.08 -7.20 9.62
C SER A 406 -12.82 -6.33 9.48
N ASP A 407 -12.03 -6.18 10.54
CA ASP A 407 -10.91 -5.24 10.60
C ASP A 407 -9.60 -5.88 10.10
N ASN A 408 -9.55 -7.21 10.08
CA ASN A 408 -8.35 -7.97 9.78
C ASN A 408 -8.61 -9.06 8.74
N ILE A 409 -8.93 -8.65 7.52
CA ILE A 409 -9.03 -9.58 6.39
C ILE A 409 -7.79 -9.43 5.53
N THR A 410 -7.15 -10.53 5.21
CA THR A 410 -6.05 -10.57 4.25
C THR A 410 -6.49 -11.35 3.02
N TYR A 411 -6.24 -10.80 1.83
CA TYR A 411 -6.45 -11.49 0.56
C TYR A 411 -5.11 -11.73 -0.13
N LEU A 412 -4.84 -12.98 -0.50
CA LEU A 412 -3.63 -13.39 -1.22
C LEU A 412 -3.94 -14.57 -2.14
N ASP A 413 -3.61 -14.44 -3.42
CA ASP A 413 -3.69 -15.51 -4.43
C ASP A 413 -5.03 -16.29 -4.44
N GLY A 414 -6.14 -15.57 -4.35
CA GLY A 414 -7.48 -16.16 -4.38
C GLY A 414 -8.01 -16.68 -3.04
N SER A 415 -7.20 -16.61 -1.98
CA SER A 415 -7.58 -17.05 -0.63
C SER A 415 -7.81 -15.85 0.29
N PHE A 416 -8.81 -15.97 1.16
CA PHE A 416 -9.09 -15.02 2.24
C PHE A 416 -8.65 -15.61 3.57
N TYR A 417 -7.99 -14.79 4.37
CA TYR A 417 -7.54 -15.11 5.73
C TYR A 417 -8.20 -14.11 6.66
N TYR A 418 -8.82 -14.59 7.71
CA TYR A 418 -9.53 -13.74 8.68
C TYR A 418 -9.68 -14.45 10.02
N ILE A 419 -9.95 -13.67 11.06
CA ILE A 419 -10.32 -14.19 12.36
C ILE A 419 -11.85 -14.34 12.38
N LYS A 420 -12.32 -15.53 12.72
CA LYS A 420 -13.73 -15.83 12.94
C LYS A 420 -14.01 -15.84 14.43
N ASN A 421 -14.92 -14.99 14.89
CA ASN A 421 -15.31 -14.95 16.28
C ASN A 421 -16.48 -15.92 16.51
N THR A 422 -16.30 -16.85 17.41
CA THR A 422 -17.36 -17.74 17.87
C THR A 422 -17.78 -17.28 19.27
N TYR A 423 -19.00 -16.79 19.38
CA TYR A 423 -19.56 -16.47 20.69
C TYR A 423 -20.13 -17.76 21.28
N GLY A 424 -19.64 -18.09 22.47
CA GLY A 424 -20.23 -19.14 23.30
C GLY A 424 -21.64 -18.77 23.78
N THR A 425 -22.32 -19.70 24.43
CA THR A 425 -23.50 -19.39 25.24
C THR A 425 -23.09 -18.47 26.39
N ASP A 426 -24.01 -17.70 26.94
CA ASP A 426 -23.85 -16.57 27.89
C ASP A 426 -22.76 -16.68 29.00
N GLU A 427 -22.12 -17.82 29.16
CA GLU A 427 -21.08 -18.10 30.18
C GLU A 427 -19.68 -18.38 29.59
N GLU A 428 -19.52 -18.47 28.26
CA GLU A 428 -18.23 -18.75 27.61
C GLU A 428 -17.67 -17.49 26.96
N GLU A 429 -16.38 -17.21 27.21
CA GLU A 429 -15.70 -16.12 26.51
C GLU A 429 -15.65 -16.41 25.00
N PRO A 430 -15.82 -15.38 24.15
CA PRO A 430 -15.74 -15.55 22.71
C PRO A 430 -14.36 -16.10 22.32
N THR A 431 -14.33 -17.11 21.50
CA THR A 431 -13.09 -17.66 20.94
C THR A 431 -12.86 -17.11 19.53
N SER A 432 -11.66 -16.64 19.28
CA SER A 432 -11.22 -16.17 17.98
C SER A 432 -10.47 -17.27 17.25
N VAL A 433 -10.88 -17.59 16.01
CA VAL A 433 -10.29 -18.68 15.22
C VAL A 433 -9.75 -18.13 13.91
N LEU A 434 -8.45 -18.25 13.68
CA LEU A 434 -7.88 -17.95 12.36
C LEU A 434 -8.40 -18.96 11.34
N THR A 435 -9.00 -18.46 10.29
CA THR A 435 -9.66 -19.24 9.24
C THR A 435 -9.11 -18.85 7.87
N ILE A 436 -8.90 -19.84 7.02
CA ILE A 436 -8.61 -19.66 5.58
C ILE A 436 -9.87 -20.04 4.81
N ASN A 437 -10.29 -19.16 3.90
CA ASN A 437 -11.32 -19.48 2.91
C ASN A 437 -10.70 -19.50 1.52
N GLN A 438 -10.71 -20.67 0.90
CA GLN A 438 -10.28 -20.87 -0.48
C GLN A 438 -11.43 -21.45 -1.28
N ASP A 439 -11.82 -20.76 -2.37
CA ASP A 439 -12.91 -21.18 -3.25
C ASP A 439 -14.25 -21.46 -2.52
N GLY A 440 -14.52 -20.72 -1.44
CA GLY A 440 -15.72 -20.87 -0.62
C GLY A 440 -15.65 -22.00 0.42
N LYS A 441 -14.49 -22.64 0.58
CA LYS A 441 -14.26 -23.65 1.61
C LYS A 441 -13.47 -23.08 2.76
N GLU A 442 -14.07 -23.02 3.94
CA GLU A 442 -13.42 -22.62 5.18
C GLU A 442 -12.55 -23.76 5.77
N THR A 443 -11.38 -23.38 6.25
CA THR A 443 -10.48 -24.25 7.00
C THR A 443 -10.01 -23.51 8.24
N ALA A 444 -10.41 -23.98 9.42
CA ALA A 444 -9.95 -23.46 10.70
C ALA A 444 -8.48 -23.86 10.93
N ILE A 445 -7.64 -22.91 11.29
CA ILE A 445 -6.20 -23.12 11.50
C ILE A 445 -5.89 -23.23 12.99
N LYS A 446 -6.25 -22.22 13.77
CA LYS A 446 -5.96 -22.19 15.20
C LYS A 446 -6.94 -21.26 15.92
N ASP A 447 -7.30 -21.66 17.12
CA ASP A 447 -8.08 -20.92 18.10
C ASP A 447 -7.24 -19.94 18.92
N ASP A 448 -7.91 -19.01 19.57
CA ASP A 448 -7.34 -17.99 20.47
C ASP A 448 -6.31 -17.06 19.77
N VAL A 449 -6.54 -16.78 18.47
CA VAL A 449 -5.66 -15.92 17.66
C VAL A 449 -6.04 -14.46 17.85
N SER A 450 -5.11 -13.67 18.36
CA SER A 450 -5.27 -12.23 18.55
C SER A 450 -4.74 -11.41 17.37
N ARG A 451 -3.67 -11.88 16.73
CA ARG A 451 -3.04 -11.25 15.56
C ARG A 451 -2.46 -12.30 14.63
N TYR A 452 -2.42 -12.01 13.35
CA TYR A 452 -1.75 -12.87 12.37
C TYR A 452 -1.10 -12.04 11.27
N CYS A 453 -0.16 -12.66 10.56
CA CYS A 453 0.46 -12.13 9.36
C CYS A 453 0.65 -13.27 8.35
N VAL A 454 0.13 -13.09 7.14
CA VAL A 454 0.30 -14.03 6.04
C VAL A 454 1.64 -13.73 5.38
N LEU A 455 2.58 -14.66 5.44
CA LEU A 455 3.87 -14.56 4.77
C LEU A 455 3.74 -15.00 3.31
N ASP A 456 3.07 -16.11 3.08
CA ASP A 456 2.65 -16.65 1.79
C ASP A 456 1.45 -17.58 2.00
N LYS A 457 0.98 -18.23 0.94
CA LYS A 457 -0.19 -19.12 1.00
C LYS A 457 -0.03 -20.32 1.95
N ASP A 458 1.20 -20.76 2.20
CA ASP A 458 1.52 -21.96 2.98
C ASP A 458 2.13 -21.61 4.35
N ASN A 459 2.48 -20.34 4.58
CA ASN A 459 3.14 -19.86 5.79
C ASN A 459 2.39 -18.68 6.40
N ILE A 460 1.91 -18.84 7.62
CA ILE A 460 1.18 -17.81 8.38
C ILE A 460 1.74 -17.77 9.79
N THR A 461 2.12 -16.58 10.23
CA THR A 461 2.47 -16.36 11.63
C THR A 461 1.27 -15.85 12.42
N MET A 462 1.16 -16.24 13.69
CA MET A 462 0.06 -15.84 14.54
C MET A 462 0.48 -15.71 15.99
N ILE A 463 -0.07 -14.71 16.68
CA ILE A 463 0.06 -14.54 18.14
C ILE A 463 -1.26 -14.96 18.77
N CYS A 464 -1.18 -15.90 19.70
CA CYS A 464 -2.33 -16.43 20.42
C CYS A 464 -2.24 -16.12 21.91
N GLY A 465 -3.39 -16.02 22.58
CA GLY A 465 -3.46 -15.84 24.02
C GLY A 465 -2.81 -14.57 24.50
N MET A 466 -3.02 -13.44 23.83
CA MET A 466 -2.48 -12.15 24.28
C MET A 466 -3.02 -11.81 25.66
N LYS A 467 -2.12 -11.58 26.60
CA LYS A 467 -2.42 -11.17 27.96
C LYS A 467 -1.98 -9.73 28.17
N TYR A 468 -2.86 -8.99 28.83
CA TYR A 468 -2.63 -7.62 29.26
C TYR A 468 -2.36 -7.64 30.75
N LYS A 469 -1.11 -7.46 31.14
CA LYS A 469 -0.73 -7.43 32.56
C LYS A 469 0.24 -6.29 32.81
N ASP A 470 -0.17 -5.34 33.64
CA ASP A 470 0.56 -4.10 33.90
C ASP A 470 0.86 -3.35 32.59
N ASP A 471 2.10 -3.03 32.30
CA ASP A 471 2.54 -2.39 31.05
C ASP A 471 2.95 -3.42 29.96
N PHE A 472 2.70 -4.73 30.18
CA PHE A 472 3.12 -5.79 29.28
C PHE A 472 1.94 -6.36 28.46
N HIS A 473 2.11 -6.39 27.15
CA HIS A 473 1.16 -6.98 26.20
C HIS A 473 1.88 -8.01 25.34
N GLY A 474 1.64 -9.29 25.54
CA GLY A 474 2.30 -10.32 24.76
C GLY A 474 1.57 -11.66 24.78
N GLY A 475 1.79 -12.43 23.74
CA GLY A 475 1.21 -13.76 23.55
C GLY A 475 2.24 -14.78 23.08
N THR A 476 1.76 -15.97 22.75
CA THR A 476 2.59 -17.05 22.18
C THR A 476 2.57 -16.96 20.65
N LEU A 477 3.76 -16.89 20.06
CA LEU A 477 3.97 -16.86 18.61
C LEU A 477 3.99 -18.28 18.04
N TYR A 478 3.18 -18.50 17.03
CA TYR A 478 3.14 -19.72 16.24
C TYR A 478 3.38 -19.44 14.75
N LEU A 479 3.89 -20.45 14.06
CA LEU A 479 3.96 -20.52 12.60
C LEU A 479 3.10 -21.69 12.12
N TYR A 480 2.15 -21.42 11.24
CA TYR A 480 1.51 -22.44 10.41
C TYR A 480 2.35 -22.62 9.16
N LYS A 481 2.82 -23.84 8.90
CA LYS A 481 3.67 -24.20 7.75
C LYS A 481 3.32 -25.61 7.29
N ASP A 482 3.06 -25.81 6.01
CA ASP A 482 2.77 -27.12 5.40
C ASP A 482 1.68 -27.91 6.16
N GLY A 483 0.62 -27.24 6.58
CA GLY A 483 -0.49 -27.85 7.33
C GLY A 483 -0.19 -28.17 8.80
N LYS A 484 0.95 -27.71 9.35
CA LYS A 484 1.36 -27.93 10.74
C LYS A 484 1.54 -26.61 11.48
N ILE A 485 1.23 -26.62 12.77
CA ILE A 485 1.44 -25.49 13.67
C ILE A 485 2.66 -25.76 14.54
N VAL A 486 3.61 -24.83 14.50
CA VAL A 486 4.84 -24.90 15.27
C VAL A 486 4.89 -23.70 16.21
N LYS A 487 5.12 -23.95 17.50
CA LYS A 487 5.37 -22.89 18.48
C LYS A 487 6.78 -22.32 18.26
N ILE A 488 6.88 -20.98 18.18
CA ILE A 488 8.14 -20.28 17.93
C ILE A 488 8.69 -19.67 19.22
N ASP A 489 7.87 -18.83 19.89
CA ASP A 489 8.33 -18.09 21.07
C ASP A 489 7.14 -17.71 21.97
N GLU A 490 7.43 -17.17 23.16
CA GLU A 490 6.47 -16.62 24.12
C GLU A 490 6.73 -15.14 24.37
N GLU A 491 5.73 -14.46 24.94
CA GLU A 491 5.81 -13.04 25.29
C GLU A 491 6.06 -12.13 24.06
N VAL A 492 5.54 -12.54 22.90
CA VAL A 492 5.68 -11.78 21.65
C VAL A 492 4.61 -10.68 21.58
N THR A 493 5.05 -9.46 21.28
CA THR A 493 4.20 -8.27 21.22
C THR A 493 3.77 -7.90 19.80
N SER A 494 4.63 -8.10 18.81
CA SER A 494 4.30 -7.83 17.41
C SER A 494 5.01 -8.76 16.43
N ILE A 495 4.47 -8.82 15.21
CA ILE A 495 5.04 -9.53 14.06
C ILE A 495 5.16 -8.52 12.94
N GLU A 496 6.33 -8.47 12.31
CA GLU A 496 6.62 -7.58 11.21
C GLU A 496 7.19 -8.33 10.01
N THR A 497 6.77 -7.91 8.82
CA THR A 497 7.31 -8.43 7.56
C THR A 497 7.80 -7.28 6.69
N ALA A 498 8.84 -7.52 5.90
CA ALA A 498 9.45 -6.49 5.06
C ALA A 498 8.51 -5.95 3.97
N VAL A 499 7.61 -6.78 3.46
CA VAL A 499 6.75 -6.43 2.32
C VAL A 499 5.34 -6.97 2.53
N LYS A 500 4.38 -6.08 2.43
CA LYS A 500 2.96 -6.45 2.34
C LYS A 500 2.67 -6.83 0.88
N ARG A 501 2.52 -8.12 0.60
CA ARG A 501 2.14 -8.65 -0.73
C ARG A 501 0.67 -8.98 -0.84
N TYR A 502 -0.09 -8.69 0.17
CA TYR A 502 -1.49 -9.02 0.25
C TYR A 502 -2.32 -7.77 0.40
N ASP A 503 -3.52 -7.82 -0.12
CA ASP A 503 -4.51 -6.78 0.13
C ASP A 503 -4.99 -6.92 1.58
N LYS A 504 -4.66 -5.93 2.39
CA LYS A 504 -5.25 -5.77 3.72
C LYS A 504 -6.61 -5.12 3.55
N ILE A 505 -7.65 -5.86 3.89
CA ILE A 505 -9.03 -5.42 3.77
C ILE A 505 -9.52 -5.06 5.17
N ASP A 506 -9.84 -3.80 5.37
CA ASP A 506 -10.47 -3.29 6.57
C ASP A 506 -11.91 -2.90 6.22
N LEU A 507 -12.88 -3.58 6.82
CA LEU A 507 -14.30 -3.35 6.63
C LEU A 507 -14.95 -2.72 7.87
N ASP A 508 -14.19 -2.16 8.82
CA ASP A 508 -14.75 -1.47 9.98
C ASP A 508 -15.10 -0.01 9.67
N TYR A 509 -16.28 0.39 10.13
CA TYR A 509 -16.79 1.76 9.95
C TYR A 509 -16.02 2.81 10.79
N TYR A 510 -15.39 2.40 11.90
CA TYR A 510 -14.75 3.32 12.85
C TYR A 510 -13.30 3.73 12.48
N SER A 511 -12.71 3.15 11.44
CA SER A 511 -11.34 3.48 11.01
C SER A 511 -11.22 4.75 10.15
N MET A 512 -12.30 5.50 9.98
CA MET A 512 -12.35 6.74 9.20
C MET A 512 -12.36 8.02 10.08
N GLN A 513 -11.67 8.01 11.24
CA GLN A 513 -11.46 9.24 12.02
C GLN A 513 -10.02 9.68 11.97
#